data_de8936d5cc5e5423b968bb96a2e59c62
#
_entry.id   de8936d5cc5e5423b968bb96a2e59c62
#
_cell.length_a   1.000
_cell.length_b   1.000
_cell.length_c   1.000
_cell.angle_alpha   90.00
_cell.angle_beta   90.00
_cell.angle_gamma   90.00
#
_symmetry.space_group_name_H-M   'P 1'
#
loop_
_entity.id
_entity.type
_entity.pdbx_description
1 polymer ?
#
loop_
_entity_poly.entity_id
_entity_poly.type
_entity_poly.pdbx_seq_one_letter_code
_entity_poly.pdbx_strand_id
1 'polypeptide(L)'
;GWLIADDVGASLHALPVEGLRIGDTASRLRRFGLKRVGDIAGLPRANLARRFGPDLVRRLDQARGLEDETLNPLQPKTPFRARMRFADALLLLEGIKQAVRETAAALCAHLEAEGRGLRRVELNLFRVDGKTHLLIIGTAAPARDPAHIARLFNEKLDRAEIDIGFGIDVVELNATATGPLSGRQSGLIGEDRIDAEDFARLTDRLSVRLGET
;
A
#
# COMPACT_ATOMS: atom_id res chain seq x y z
N GLY A 1 16.37 4.73 3.22
CA GLY A 1 17.30 3.70 3.63
C GLY A 1 17.05 3.31 5.07
N TRP A 2 17.11 2.02 5.38
CA TRP A 2 17.01 1.49 6.73
C TRP A 2 18.43 1.47 7.31
N LEU A 3 18.64 2.16 8.44
CA LEU A 3 19.85 2.03 9.25
C LEU A 3 19.56 1.00 10.34
N ILE A 4 20.19 -0.16 10.25
CA ILE A 4 20.23 -1.12 11.36
C ILE A 4 21.41 -0.68 12.21
N ALA A 5 21.16 -0.22 13.44
CA ALA A 5 22.19 0.16 14.39
C ALA A 5 22.69 -1.10 15.11
N ASP A 6 24.01 -1.30 15.18
CA ASP A 6 24.61 -2.41 15.92
C ASP A 6 24.33 -2.30 17.43
N ASP A 7 24.21 -1.07 17.95
CA ASP A 7 23.77 -0.74 19.31
C ASP A 7 22.62 0.27 19.25
N VAL A 8 21.41 -0.24 19.43
CA VAL A 8 20.18 0.58 19.43
C VAL A 8 20.19 1.57 20.61
N GLY A 9 20.70 1.18 21.77
CA GLY A 9 20.76 2.03 22.96
C GLY A 9 21.68 3.23 22.77
N ALA A 10 22.90 2.99 22.31
CA ALA A 10 23.87 4.06 22.03
C ALA A 10 23.36 5.00 20.93
N SER A 11 22.78 4.45 19.87
CA SER A 11 22.19 5.22 18.77
C SER A 11 21.04 6.09 19.25
N LEU A 12 20.13 5.56 20.09
CA LEU A 12 19.03 6.30 20.68
C LEU A 12 19.53 7.45 21.55
N HIS A 13 20.55 7.21 22.39
CA HIS A 13 21.10 8.23 23.30
C HIS A 13 21.75 9.39 22.52
N ALA A 14 22.29 9.15 21.34
CA ALA A 14 22.89 10.18 20.50
C ALA A 14 21.86 11.08 19.81
N LEU A 15 20.62 10.65 19.69
CA LEU A 15 19.57 11.41 19.01
C LEU A 15 19.22 12.71 19.74
N PRO A 16 18.87 13.79 19.02
CA PRO A 16 18.33 14.99 19.61
C PRO A 16 16.96 14.71 20.24
N VAL A 17 16.60 15.46 21.30
CA VAL A 17 15.32 15.29 22.04
C VAL A 17 14.09 15.49 21.15
N GLU A 18 14.21 16.21 20.05
CA GLU A 18 13.17 16.38 19.03
C GLU A 18 12.77 15.04 18.38
N GLY A 19 13.67 14.08 18.34
CA GLY A 19 13.41 12.73 17.85
C GLY A 19 12.31 11.99 18.63
N LEU A 20 12.06 12.37 19.86
CA LEU A 20 10.97 11.82 20.68
C LEU A 20 9.58 12.36 20.29
N ARG A 21 9.46 13.29 19.33
CA ARG A 21 8.21 13.88 18.84
C ARG A 21 7.36 14.52 19.96
N ILE A 22 8.00 15.22 20.89
CA ILE A 22 7.39 15.81 22.08
C ILE A 22 7.03 17.30 21.92
N GLY A 23 7.00 17.81 20.68
CA GLY A 23 6.58 19.18 20.36
C GLY A 23 7.32 20.24 21.18
N ASP A 24 6.58 21.18 21.79
CA ASP A 24 7.16 22.31 22.56
C ASP A 24 7.99 21.86 23.76
N THR A 25 7.77 20.65 24.26
CA THR A 25 8.56 20.10 25.38
C THR A 25 10.04 19.96 25.01
N ALA A 26 10.37 19.69 23.74
CA ALA A 26 11.74 19.64 23.26
C ALA A 26 12.45 21.00 23.43
N SER A 27 11.79 22.10 23.08
CA SER A 27 12.30 23.47 23.27
C SER A 27 12.53 23.81 24.73
N ARG A 28 11.64 23.33 25.63
CA ARG A 28 11.78 23.49 27.09
C ARG A 28 12.99 22.73 27.62
N LEU A 29 13.17 21.46 27.21
CA LEU A 29 14.33 20.64 27.59
C LEU A 29 15.65 21.31 27.18
N ARG A 30 15.73 21.86 25.96
CA ARG A 30 16.94 22.57 25.47
C ARG A 30 17.30 23.79 26.32
N ARG A 31 16.31 24.52 26.80
CA ARG A 31 16.55 25.67 27.72
C ARG A 31 17.22 25.24 29.03
N PHE A 32 17.03 23.95 29.44
CA PHE A 32 17.70 23.37 30.60
C PHE A 32 18.99 22.63 30.25
N GLY A 33 19.50 22.80 29.01
CA GLY A 33 20.74 22.16 28.56
C GLY A 33 20.56 20.69 28.13
N LEU A 34 19.37 20.12 28.23
CA LEU A 34 19.05 18.73 27.85
C LEU A 34 18.76 18.66 26.35
N LYS A 35 19.77 18.32 25.57
CA LYS A 35 19.72 18.40 24.10
C LYS A 35 19.55 17.04 23.43
N ARG A 36 20.01 15.97 24.09
CA ARG A 36 19.98 14.61 23.56
C ARG A 36 19.11 13.70 24.41
N VAL A 37 18.64 12.61 23.81
CA VAL A 37 17.87 11.58 24.53
C VAL A 37 18.70 11.00 25.68
N GLY A 38 20.00 10.81 25.50
CA GLY A 38 20.92 10.37 26.55
C GLY A 38 20.95 11.27 27.78
N ASP A 39 20.78 12.59 27.62
CA ASP A 39 20.79 13.54 28.72
C ASP A 39 19.58 13.37 29.67
N ILE A 40 18.48 12.80 29.18
CA ILE A 40 17.24 12.58 29.94
C ILE A 40 17.02 11.13 30.33
N ALA A 41 17.64 10.18 29.62
CA ALA A 41 17.41 8.73 29.80
C ALA A 41 17.79 8.23 31.22
N GLY A 42 18.78 8.85 31.86
CA GLY A 42 19.23 8.51 33.22
C GLY A 42 18.55 9.29 34.33
N LEU A 43 17.68 10.27 34.02
CA LEU A 43 17.04 11.09 35.03
C LEU A 43 15.84 10.38 35.67
N PRO A 44 15.56 10.65 36.97
CA PRO A 44 14.40 10.07 37.66
C PRO A 44 13.09 10.40 36.96
N ARG A 45 12.33 9.35 36.60
CA ARG A 45 11.07 9.45 35.82
C ARG A 45 10.04 10.36 36.46
N ALA A 46 9.87 10.28 37.78
CA ALA A 46 8.95 11.13 38.53
C ALA A 46 9.28 12.62 38.36
N ASN A 47 10.55 12.99 38.31
CA ASN A 47 10.98 14.37 38.12
C ASN A 47 10.72 14.85 36.70
N LEU A 48 10.96 14.00 35.72
CA LEU A 48 10.67 14.28 34.32
C LEU A 48 9.16 14.47 34.11
N ALA A 49 8.33 13.56 34.62
CA ALA A 49 6.87 13.65 34.51
C ALA A 49 6.33 14.91 35.17
N ARG A 50 6.78 15.25 36.41
CA ARG A 50 6.34 16.42 37.14
C ARG A 50 6.71 17.73 36.45
N ARG A 51 7.90 17.81 35.82
CA ARG A 51 8.43 19.06 35.26
C ARG A 51 8.07 19.27 33.79
N PHE A 52 8.01 18.20 33.02
CA PHE A 52 7.82 18.25 31.55
C PHE A 52 6.54 17.57 31.08
N GLY A 53 5.82 16.90 31.98
CA GLY A 53 4.61 16.17 31.66
C GLY A 53 4.81 14.66 31.49
N PRO A 54 3.73 13.87 31.66
CA PRO A 54 3.78 12.41 31.53
C PRO A 54 4.08 11.94 30.09
N ASP A 55 3.72 12.75 29.09
CA ASP A 55 3.95 12.42 27.68
C ASP A 55 5.44 12.27 27.35
N LEU A 56 6.32 13.06 27.95
CA LEU A 56 7.78 12.89 27.79
C LEU A 56 8.23 11.50 28.23
N VAL A 57 7.74 11.05 29.39
CA VAL A 57 8.12 9.75 29.95
C VAL A 57 7.59 8.62 29.06
N ARG A 58 6.33 8.71 28.64
CA ARG A 58 5.72 7.76 27.73
C ARG A 58 6.50 7.65 26.40
N ARG A 59 6.84 8.79 25.78
CA ARG A 59 7.60 8.81 24.52
C ARG A 59 9.02 8.26 24.70
N LEU A 60 9.65 8.50 25.84
CA LEU A 60 10.96 7.92 26.17
C LEU A 60 10.86 6.39 26.30
N ASP A 61 9.76 5.88 26.91
CA ASP A 61 9.52 4.45 27.07
C ASP A 61 9.23 3.76 25.74
N GLN A 62 8.41 4.39 24.89
CA GLN A 62 8.16 3.92 23.54
C GLN A 62 9.46 3.86 22.72
N ALA A 63 10.28 4.90 22.78
CA ALA A 63 11.57 4.91 22.10
C ALA A 63 12.54 3.83 22.58
N ARG A 64 12.42 3.40 23.85
CA ARG A 64 13.22 2.31 24.44
C ARG A 64 12.59 0.93 24.26
N GLY A 65 11.40 0.84 23.65
CA GLY A 65 10.66 -0.42 23.52
C GLY A 65 10.10 -0.96 24.84
N LEU A 66 9.92 -0.11 25.85
CA LEU A 66 9.32 -0.46 27.15
C LEU A 66 7.79 -0.28 27.15
N GLU A 67 7.27 0.45 26.18
CA GLU A 67 5.85 0.66 25.92
C GLU A 67 5.59 0.56 24.42
N ASP A 68 4.54 -0.14 24.02
CA ASP A 68 4.16 -0.30 22.62
C ASP A 68 3.70 1.02 22.00
N GLU A 69 4.20 1.33 20.80
CA GLU A 69 3.71 2.45 19.99
C GLU A 69 2.95 1.93 18.78
N THR A 70 1.71 2.33 18.62
CA THR A 70 0.95 2.08 17.39
C THR A 70 1.56 2.91 16.26
N LEU A 71 2.35 2.26 15.40
CA LEU A 71 2.91 2.89 14.22
C LEU A 71 1.83 2.97 13.13
N ASN A 72 1.63 4.17 12.61
CA ASN A 72 0.85 4.38 11.39
C ASN A 72 1.84 4.71 10.25
N PRO A 73 2.36 3.70 9.54
CA PRO A 73 3.34 3.93 8.50
C PRO A 73 2.72 4.72 7.36
N LEU A 74 3.45 5.75 6.89
CA LEU A 74 3.13 6.42 5.64
C LEU A 74 3.26 5.40 4.50
N GLN A 75 2.13 4.90 4.02
CA GLN A 75 2.11 4.12 2.80
C GLN A 75 2.32 5.08 1.62
N PRO A 76 3.31 4.82 0.74
CA PRO A 76 3.46 5.59 -0.47
C PRO A 76 2.16 5.49 -1.26
N LYS A 77 1.60 6.64 -1.65
CA LYS A 77 0.41 6.66 -2.51
C LYS A 77 0.77 5.96 -3.82
N THR A 78 0.02 4.93 -4.15
CA THR A 78 0.16 4.28 -5.46
C THR A 78 -0.22 5.31 -6.52
N PRO A 79 0.68 5.67 -7.44
CA PRO A 79 0.43 6.77 -8.39
C PRO A 79 -0.76 6.47 -9.32
N PHE A 80 -1.03 5.18 -9.60
CA PHE A 80 -2.10 4.75 -10.47
C PHE A 80 -3.16 4.00 -9.67
N ARG A 81 -4.27 4.70 -9.42
CA ARG A 81 -5.41 4.19 -8.68
C ARG A 81 -6.72 4.62 -9.36
N ALA A 82 -7.66 3.71 -9.45
CA ALA A 82 -9.04 3.98 -9.80
C ALA A 82 -9.96 3.45 -8.71
N ARG A 83 -11.01 4.19 -8.40
CA ARG A 83 -11.95 3.85 -7.31
C ARG A 83 -13.37 4.23 -7.72
N MET A 84 -14.30 3.32 -7.47
CA MET A 84 -15.73 3.56 -7.61
C MET A 84 -16.42 3.36 -6.26
N ARG A 85 -17.34 4.25 -5.94
CA ARG A 85 -18.20 4.18 -4.76
C ARG A 85 -19.64 4.06 -5.19
N PHE A 86 -20.40 3.22 -4.52
CA PHE A 86 -21.78 2.94 -4.80
C PHE A 86 -22.64 3.47 -3.65
N ALA A 87 -23.76 4.16 -3.99
CA ALA A 87 -24.74 4.63 -3.02
C ALA A 87 -25.49 3.43 -2.41
N ASP A 88 -25.84 2.47 -3.27
CA ASP A 88 -26.43 1.19 -2.88
C ASP A 88 -25.35 0.11 -3.00
N ALA A 89 -25.08 -0.60 -1.92
CA ALA A 89 -24.05 -1.63 -1.89
C ALA A 89 -24.34 -2.77 -2.85
N LEU A 90 -23.30 -3.27 -3.51
CA LEU A 90 -23.38 -4.39 -4.44
C LEU A 90 -23.52 -5.70 -3.66
N LEU A 91 -24.63 -6.38 -3.80
CA LEU A 91 -24.96 -7.63 -3.12
C LEU A 91 -24.69 -8.87 -3.97
N LEU A 92 -24.49 -8.70 -5.27
CA LEU A 92 -24.32 -9.78 -6.22
C LEU A 92 -22.92 -9.74 -6.85
N LEU A 93 -22.31 -10.92 -6.99
CA LEU A 93 -20.98 -11.07 -7.61
C LEU A 93 -20.92 -10.47 -9.01
N GLU A 94 -21.99 -10.59 -9.81
CA GLU A 94 -22.05 -10.00 -11.15
C GLU A 94 -21.98 -8.47 -11.14
N GLY A 95 -22.60 -7.82 -10.15
CA GLY A 95 -22.47 -6.37 -9.94
C GLY A 95 -21.02 -5.99 -9.61
N ILE A 96 -20.35 -6.76 -8.75
CA ILE A 96 -18.95 -6.57 -8.43
C ILE A 96 -18.06 -6.73 -9.66
N LYS A 97 -18.29 -7.77 -10.47
CA LYS A 97 -17.54 -7.99 -11.72
C LYS A 97 -17.74 -6.84 -12.71
N GLN A 98 -18.94 -6.28 -12.79
CA GLN A 98 -19.20 -5.11 -13.62
C GLN A 98 -18.42 -3.90 -13.12
N ALA A 99 -18.46 -3.63 -11.82
CA ALA A 99 -17.71 -2.55 -11.19
C ALA A 99 -16.19 -2.70 -11.41
N VAL A 100 -15.66 -3.92 -11.36
CA VAL A 100 -14.27 -4.21 -11.68
C VAL A 100 -13.92 -3.87 -13.12
N ARG A 101 -14.79 -4.20 -14.09
CA ARG A 101 -14.58 -3.83 -15.51
C ARG A 101 -14.49 -2.31 -15.71
N GLU A 102 -15.40 -1.57 -15.09
CA GLU A 102 -15.42 -0.11 -15.19
C GLU A 102 -14.23 0.55 -14.50
N THR A 103 -13.88 0.04 -13.30
CA THR A 103 -12.70 0.53 -12.57
C THR A 103 -11.40 0.20 -13.31
N ALA A 104 -11.31 -0.97 -13.97
CA ALA A 104 -10.16 -1.34 -14.80
C ALA A 104 -10.03 -0.42 -16.02
N ALA A 105 -11.14 -0.05 -16.65
CA ALA A 105 -11.12 0.91 -17.77
C ALA A 105 -10.60 2.27 -17.32
N ALA A 106 -11.04 2.79 -16.17
CA ALA A 106 -10.57 4.05 -15.61
C ALA A 106 -9.07 3.99 -15.24
N LEU A 107 -8.61 2.89 -14.63
CA LEU A 107 -7.19 2.70 -14.30
C LEU A 107 -6.32 2.66 -15.56
N CYS A 108 -6.77 1.94 -16.59
CA CYS A 108 -6.04 1.83 -17.86
C CYS A 108 -5.93 3.19 -18.59
N ALA A 109 -6.96 4.04 -18.53
CA ALA A 109 -6.91 5.39 -19.07
C ALA A 109 -5.84 6.25 -18.37
N HIS A 110 -5.70 6.15 -17.04
CA HIS A 110 -4.63 6.84 -16.31
C HIS A 110 -3.25 6.32 -16.70
N LEU A 111 -3.09 5.00 -16.85
CA LEU A 111 -1.82 4.40 -17.29
C LEU A 111 -1.47 4.79 -18.73
N GLU A 112 -2.47 4.97 -19.58
CA GLU A 112 -2.29 5.40 -20.97
C GLU A 112 -1.73 6.82 -21.06
N ALA A 113 -2.29 7.74 -20.29
CA ALA A 113 -1.83 9.12 -20.24
C ALA A 113 -0.33 9.23 -19.87
N GLU A 114 0.19 8.27 -19.11
CA GLU A 114 1.60 8.23 -18.67
C GLU A 114 2.47 7.23 -19.49
N GLY A 115 1.94 6.66 -20.57
CA GLY A 115 2.65 5.69 -21.42
C GLY A 115 3.08 4.42 -20.68
N ARG A 116 2.33 4.00 -19.67
CA ARG A 116 2.66 2.86 -18.81
C ARG A 116 1.67 1.70 -18.98
N GLY A 117 2.14 0.51 -18.62
CA GLY A 117 1.30 -0.67 -18.42
C GLY A 117 1.49 -1.23 -17.02
N LEU A 118 0.48 -1.88 -16.48
CA LEU A 118 0.54 -2.52 -15.18
C LEU A 118 1.31 -3.85 -15.23
N ARG A 119 2.03 -4.16 -14.14
CA ARG A 119 2.71 -5.43 -13.90
C ARG A 119 2.13 -6.14 -12.68
N ARG A 120 1.59 -5.39 -11.73
CA ARG A 120 0.91 -5.90 -10.55
C ARG A 120 -0.20 -4.93 -10.17
N VAL A 121 -1.37 -5.47 -9.92
CA VAL A 121 -2.54 -4.69 -9.51
C VAL A 121 -3.26 -5.39 -8.38
N GLU A 122 -3.72 -4.60 -7.43
CA GLU A 122 -4.49 -5.00 -6.27
C GLU A 122 -5.93 -4.53 -6.43
N LEU A 123 -6.88 -5.45 -6.27
CA LEU A 123 -8.30 -5.17 -6.16
C LEU A 123 -8.68 -5.18 -4.69
N ASN A 124 -9.13 -4.04 -4.19
CA ASN A 124 -9.70 -3.90 -2.87
C ASN A 124 -11.22 -3.76 -2.98
N LEU A 125 -11.93 -4.67 -2.35
CA LEU A 125 -13.39 -4.63 -2.21
C LEU A 125 -13.72 -4.28 -0.77
N PHE A 126 -14.25 -3.08 -0.54
CA PHE A 126 -14.61 -2.62 0.80
C PHE A 126 -16.09 -2.93 1.03
N ARG A 127 -16.35 -3.57 2.16
CA ARG A 127 -17.71 -3.89 2.61
C ARG A 127 -18.27 -2.76 3.46
N VAL A 128 -19.58 -2.66 3.48
CA VAL A 128 -20.32 -1.69 4.31
C VAL A 128 -19.98 -1.82 5.81
N ASP A 129 -19.68 -3.04 6.29
CA ASP A 129 -19.31 -3.33 7.69
C ASP A 129 -17.82 -3.08 8.01
N GLY A 130 -17.08 -2.46 7.10
CA GLY A 130 -15.67 -2.09 7.28
C GLY A 130 -14.66 -3.19 6.99
N LYS A 131 -15.09 -4.41 6.63
CA LYS A 131 -14.19 -5.46 6.16
C LYS A 131 -13.71 -5.16 4.75
N THR A 132 -12.52 -5.69 4.41
CA THR A 132 -11.93 -5.52 3.07
C THR A 132 -11.46 -6.88 2.55
N HIS A 133 -11.77 -7.17 1.28
CA HIS A 133 -11.19 -8.29 0.55
C HIS A 133 -10.12 -7.76 -0.40
N LEU A 134 -8.95 -8.36 -0.35
CA LEU A 134 -7.82 -8.04 -1.20
C LEU A 134 -7.55 -9.19 -2.17
N LEU A 135 -7.58 -8.91 -3.47
CA LEU A 135 -7.13 -9.82 -4.51
C LEU A 135 -6.00 -9.16 -5.29
N ILE A 136 -4.99 -9.95 -5.66
CA ILE A 136 -3.82 -9.45 -6.37
C ILE A 136 -3.64 -10.25 -7.64
N ILE A 137 -3.38 -9.59 -8.76
CA ILE A 137 -2.95 -10.22 -10.02
C ILE A 137 -1.65 -9.62 -10.50
N GLY A 138 -0.83 -10.44 -11.15
CA GLY A 138 0.37 -10.05 -11.88
C GLY A 138 0.18 -10.24 -13.38
N THR A 139 0.97 -9.54 -14.20
CA THR A 139 1.05 -9.75 -15.65
C THR A 139 2.48 -10.04 -16.06
N ALA A 140 2.66 -11.02 -16.95
CA ALA A 140 3.97 -11.44 -17.44
C ALA A 140 4.68 -10.32 -18.25
N ALA A 141 3.90 -9.47 -18.91
CA ALA A 141 4.37 -8.27 -19.59
C ALA A 141 3.55 -7.05 -19.14
N PRO A 142 4.07 -5.81 -19.28
CA PRO A 142 3.27 -4.63 -18.98
C PRO A 142 1.98 -4.63 -19.81
N ALA A 143 0.82 -4.64 -19.15
CA ALA A 143 -0.50 -4.72 -19.79
C ALA A 143 -1.32 -3.46 -19.53
N ARG A 144 -2.17 -3.08 -20.51
CA ARG A 144 -3.08 -1.93 -20.42
C ARG A 144 -4.44 -2.20 -21.07
N ASP A 145 -4.73 -3.47 -21.37
CA ASP A 145 -6.03 -3.88 -21.88
C ASP A 145 -7.01 -4.07 -20.71
N PRO A 146 -8.03 -3.21 -20.56
CA PRO A 146 -8.96 -3.30 -19.43
C PRO A 146 -9.79 -4.59 -19.47
N ALA A 147 -10.10 -5.12 -20.66
CA ALA A 147 -10.84 -6.36 -20.80
C ALA A 147 -10.02 -7.57 -20.32
N HIS A 148 -8.72 -7.58 -20.61
CA HIS A 148 -7.81 -8.62 -20.12
C HIS A 148 -7.69 -8.58 -18.59
N ILE A 149 -7.47 -7.39 -18.01
CA ILE A 149 -7.36 -7.19 -16.55
C ILE A 149 -8.63 -7.62 -15.83
N ALA A 150 -9.78 -7.16 -16.33
CA ALA A 150 -11.08 -7.52 -15.76
C ALA A 150 -11.34 -9.03 -15.82
N ARG A 151 -10.94 -9.70 -16.90
CA ARG A 151 -11.06 -11.15 -17.03
C ARG A 151 -10.23 -11.88 -15.99
N LEU A 152 -8.96 -11.47 -15.77
CA LEU A 152 -8.10 -12.06 -14.75
C LEU A 152 -8.71 -11.93 -13.34
N PHE A 153 -9.28 -10.77 -13.02
CA PHE A 153 -9.98 -10.60 -11.75
C PHE A 153 -11.25 -11.42 -11.67
N ASN A 154 -12.04 -11.51 -12.74
CA ASN A 154 -13.24 -12.33 -12.76
C ASN A 154 -12.92 -13.80 -12.52
N GLU A 155 -11.87 -14.35 -13.17
CA GLU A 155 -11.40 -15.71 -12.93
C GLU A 155 -10.96 -15.92 -11.47
N LYS A 156 -10.38 -14.91 -10.83
CA LYS A 156 -9.98 -14.96 -9.43
C LYS A 156 -11.17 -14.82 -8.48
N LEU A 157 -12.11 -13.93 -8.80
CA LEU A 157 -13.36 -13.74 -8.04
C LEU A 157 -14.23 -15.00 -8.04
N ASP A 158 -14.31 -15.72 -9.16
CA ASP A 158 -15.08 -16.95 -9.28
C ASP A 158 -14.54 -18.10 -8.41
N ARG A 159 -13.27 -18.03 -8.02
CA ARG A 159 -12.61 -19.03 -7.17
C ARG A 159 -12.48 -18.64 -5.73
N ALA A 160 -12.39 -17.33 -5.49
CA ALA A 160 -12.30 -16.81 -4.15
C ALA A 160 -13.68 -16.93 -3.49
N GLU A 161 -13.75 -17.59 -2.34
CA GLU A 161 -14.92 -17.56 -1.48
C GLU A 161 -15.04 -16.17 -0.83
N ILE A 162 -15.56 -15.19 -1.60
CA ILE A 162 -15.71 -13.83 -1.12
C ILE A 162 -17.00 -13.74 -0.31
N ASP A 163 -16.85 -13.48 0.99
CA ASP A 163 -17.98 -13.13 1.84
C ASP A 163 -18.44 -11.70 1.55
N ILE A 164 -19.46 -11.53 0.70
CA ILE A 164 -20.03 -10.23 0.34
C ILE A 164 -20.75 -9.58 1.54
N GLY A 165 -21.27 -10.38 2.48
CA GLY A 165 -21.94 -9.93 3.69
C GLY A 165 -23.07 -8.93 3.41
N PHE A 166 -22.99 -7.74 3.98
CA PHE A 166 -23.97 -6.65 3.79
C PHE A 166 -23.74 -5.85 2.49
N GLY A 167 -22.86 -6.30 1.62
CA GLY A 167 -22.57 -5.69 0.33
C GLY A 167 -21.23 -4.95 0.27
N ILE A 168 -20.80 -4.72 -0.97
CA ILE A 168 -19.59 -3.96 -1.33
C ILE A 168 -20.02 -2.54 -1.71
N ASP A 169 -19.56 -1.53 -1.00
CA ASP A 169 -19.86 -0.12 -1.29
C ASP A 169 -18.71 0.60 -2.03
N VAL A 170 -17.49 0.01 -2.03
CA VAL A 170 -16.36 0.56 -2.77
C VAL A 170 -15.56 -0.53 -3.45
N VAL A 171 -15.25 -0.30 -4.73
CA VAL A 171 -14.33 -1.10 -5.55
C VAL A 171 -13.14 -0.21 -5.91
N GLU A 172 -11.92 -0.69 -5.62
CA GLU A 172 -10.69 0.07 -5.87
C GLU A 172 -9.64 -0.81 -6.51
N LEU A 173 -9.00 -0.32 -7.57
CA LEU A 173 -7.84 -0.92 -8.21
C LEU A 173 -6.61 -0.05 -8.00
N ASN A 174 -5.52 -0.66 -7.50
CA ASN A 174 -4.23 -0.01 -7.28
C ASN A 174 -3.16 -0.73 -8.11
N ALA A 175 -2.55 -0.05 -9.08
CA ALA A 175 -1.40 -0.59 -9.80
C ALA A 175 -0.14 -0.42 -8.93
N THR A 176 0.27 -1.47 -8.23
CA THR A 176 1.42 -1.47 -7.30
C THR A 176 2.75 -1.64 -8.01
N ALA A 177 2.75 -2.22 -9.22
CA ALA A 177 3.92 -2.25 -10.09
C ALA A 177 3.50 -1.92 -11.53
N THR A 178 4.25 -1.03 -12.17
CA THR A 178 4.04 -0.63 -13.56
C THR A 178 5.35 -0.66 -14.33
N GLY A 179 5.28 -0.86 -15.65
CA GLY A 179 6.41 -0.76 -16.56
C GLY A 179 6.14 0.18 -17.72
N PRO A 180 7.16 0.65 -18.44
CA PRO A 180 6.94 1.40 -19.66
C PRO A 180 6.23 0.54 -20.70
N LEU A 181 5.15 1.07 -21.25
CA LEU A 181 4.49 0.50 -22.42
C LEU A 181 4.89 1.37 -23.62
N SER A 182 6.13 1.23 -24.04
CA SER A 182 6.61 1.94 -25.22
C SER A 182 5.70 1.55 -26.38
N GLY A 183 5.11 2.55 -27.04
CA GLY A 183 4.52 2.36 -28.35
C GLY A 183 5.65 1.93 -29.30
N ARG A 184 6.00 0.66 -29.30
CA ARG A 184 6.95 0.13 -30.26
C ARG A 184 6.30 0.27 -31.62
N GLN A 185 6.92 1.10 -32.41
CA GLN A 185 6.64 1.22 -33.83
C GLN A 185 6.46 -0.19 -34.42
N SER A 186 5.31 -0.46 -35.02
CA SER A 186 5.03 -1.71 -35.70
C SER A 186 6.11 -1.92 -36.76
N GLY A 187 7.11 -2.74 -36.42
CA GLY A 187 8.01 -3.27 -37.43
C GLY A 187 7.19 -4.10 -38.41
N LEU A 188 7.53 -4.03 -39.70
CA LEU A 188 6.84 -4.65 -40.82
C LEU A 188 6.77 -6.20 -40.80
N ILE A 189 7.02 -6.86 -39.66
CA ILE A 189 7.01 -8.31 -39.48
C ILE A 189 6.00 -8.61 -38.36
N GLY A 190 4.75 -8.85 -38.78
CA GLY A 190 3.58 -8.88 -37.86
C GLY A 190 3.31 -10.21 -37.17
N GLU A 191 3.95 -11.33 -37.50
CA GLU A 191 3.57 -12.66 -36.99
C GLU A 191 4.14 -12.97 -35.59
N ASP A 192 5.40 -12.69 -35.31
CA ASP A 192 6.05 -13.02 -34.03
C ASP A 192 5.52 -12.22 -32.81
N ARG A 193 4.77 -11.16 -33.04
CA ARG A 193 4.30 -10.24 -32.01
C ARG A 193 2.95 -10.64 -31.43
N ILE A 194 2.07 -11.17 -32.28
CA ILE A 194 0.77 -11.70 -31.84
C ILE A 194 1.01 -12.90 -30.94
N ASP A 195 1.94 -13.78 -31.31
CA ASP A 195 2.31 -14.95 -30.51
C ASP A 195 2.88 -14.58 -29.13
N ALA A 196 3.70 -13.52 -29.02
CA ALA A 196 4.28 -13.10 -27.76
C ALA A 196 3.24 -12.46 -26.80
N GLU A 197 2.30 -11.68 -27.32
CA GLU A 197 1.21 -11.11 -26.51
C GLU A 197 0.21 -12.19 -26.10
N ASP A 198 -0.14 -13.09 -26.97
CA ASP A 198 -1.04 -14.22 -26.67
C ASP A 198 -0.39 -15.19 -25.69
N PHE A 199 0.91 -15.43 -25.81
CA PHE A 199 1.66 -16.22 -24.83
C PHE A 199 1.70 -15.55 -23.45
N ALA A 200 1.94 -14.23 -23.38
CA ALA A 200 1.89 -13.49 -22.12
C ALA A 200 0.49 -13.57 -21.49
N ARG A 201 -0.57 -13.38 -22.28
CA ARG A 201 -1.96 -13.51 -21.80
C ARG A 201 -2.30 -14.93 -21.31
N LEU A 202 -1.76 -15.95 -21.97
CA LEU A 202 -1.93 -17.33 -21.52
C LEU A 202 -1.19 -17.56 -20.20
N THR A 203 0.04 -17.06 -20.07
CA THR A 203 0.83 -17.14 -18.85
C THR A 203 0.12 -16.45 -17.68
N ASP A 204 -0.42 -15.25 -17.90
CA ASP A 204 -1.19 -14.51 -16.89
C ASP A 204 -2.38 -15.33 -16.39
N ARG A 205 -3.13 -15.97 -17.30
CA ARG A 205 -4.27 -16.82 -16.94
C ARG A 205 -3.85 -18.07 -16.16
N LEU A 206 -2.75 -18.70 -16.56
CA LEU A 206 -2.21 -19.85 -15.83
C LEU A 206 -1.75 -19.48 -14.42
N SER A 207 -1.08 -18.34 -14.25
CA SER A 207 -0.66 -17.82 -12.93
C SER A 207 -1.85 -17.59 -12.01
N VAL A 208 -2.94 -16.97 -12.53
CA VAL A 208 -4.18 -16.80 -11.75
C VAL A 208 -4.82 -18.15 -11.41
N ARG A 209 -4.68 -19.15 -12.28
CA ARG A 209 -5.28 -20.49 -12.09
C ARG A 209 -4.52 -21.38 -11.13
N LEU A 210 -3.19 -21.34 -11.19
CA LEU A 210 -2.34 -22.24 -10.42
C LEU A 210 -1.99 -21.66 -9.03
N GLY A 211 -2.22 -20.37 -8.83
CA GLY A 211 -1.77 -19.62 -7.65
C GLY A 211 -0.27 -19.36 -7.77
N GLU A 212 0.16 -18.11 -7.72
CA GLU A 212 1.56 -17.84 -7.41
C GLU A 212 1.81 -18.18 -5.94
N THR A 213 2.78 -19.06 -5.72
CA THR A 213 3.39 -19.32 -4.41
C THR A 213 4.18 -18.11 -3.91
#